data_1a5018a3571bff3d0d3375eb73129d86
#
_entry.id   1a5018a3571bff3d0d3375eb73129d86
#
_cell.length_a   1.000
_cell.length_b   1.000
_cell.length_c   1.000
_cell.angle_alpha   90.00
_cell.angle_beta   90.00
_cell.angle_gamma   90.00
#
_symmetry.space_group_name_H-M   'P 1'
#
loop_
_entity.id
_entity.type
_entity.pdbx_description
1 polymer ?
#
loop_
_entity_poly.entity_id
_entity_poly.type
_entity_poly.pdbx_seq_one_letter_code
_entity_poly.pdbx_strand_id
1 'polypeptide(L)'
;MVKWGSKSQEETEMARRGENIRKRKDGRWEGRYIKARTPEGKIQWGYVYGTVYAEVKRVLIQKKAEAGFYNLKRTDLTFEALAEVWLRSQRNAVKESTYAHYSYTLHKYLLPVLSIVPVASLEESFLEQAMQQIIAPIDAAHKPLGNSSARECLSMLRRICKYAAHLRLIRPMELEVALPKAIDKISVPLSPAEQQRLYQYVQENPTPRKIGLLLGVELGLRIGEICGLSLIHISEPTRHLRIS
;
A
#
# COMPACT_ATOMS: atom_id res chain seq x y z
N MET A 1 61.39 15.29 -13.46
CA MET A 1 60.14 16.08 -13.37
C MET A 1 59.13 15.41 -14.28
N VAL A 2 58.33 14.48 -13.74
CA VAL A 2 57.37 13.67 -14.51
C VAL A 2 56.00 14.13 -14.14
N LYS A 3 55.25 14.73 -15.10
CA LYS A 3 53.85 15.14 -14.96
C LYS A 3 52.96 13.90 -15.02
N TRP A 4 52.30 13.59 -13.94
CA TRP A 4 51.18 12.66 -13.91
C TRP A 4 49.89 13.40 -14.33
N GLY A 5 49.42 13.09 -15.51
CA GLY A 5 48.09 13.51 -15.97
C GLY A 5 47.07 12.56 -15.40
N SER A 6 46.15 13.09 -14.57
CA SER A 6 44.97 12.40 -14.11
C SER A 6 44.02 12.18 -15.29
N LYS A 7 43.98 10.97 -15.83
CA LYS A 7 42.87 10.52 -16.66
C LYS A 7 41.68 10.24 -15.71
N SER A 8 40.66 11.09 -15.78
CA SER A 8 39.32 10.80 -15.30
C SER A 8 38.86 9.52 -15.97
N GLN A 9 38.67 8.48 -15.19
CA GLN A 9 37.98 7.26 -15.63
C GLN A 9 36.50 7.61 -15.85
N GLU A 10 36.12 8.04 -17.04
CA GLU A 10 34.81 7.85 -17.57
C GLU A 10 34.68 6.34 -17.80
N GLU A 11 34.10 5.65 -16.81
CA GLU A 11 33.57 4.29 -16.99
C GLU A 11 32.55 4.34 -18.10
N THR A 12 32.96 3.95 -19.30
CA THR A 12 32.08 3.70 -20.42
C THR A 12 31.30 2.45 -20.05
N GLU A 13 30.14 2.62 -19.40
CA GLU A 13 29.18 1.53 -19.14
C GLU A 13 28.74 0.97 -20.49
N MET A 14 29.42 -0.09 -20.93
CA MET A 14 29.01 -0.82 -22.13
C MET A 14 27.77 -1.66 -21.82
N ALA A 15 26.73 -1.49 -22.64
CA ALA A 15 25.53 -2.30 -22.55
C ALA A 15 25.89 -3.79 -22.61
N ARG A 16 25.56 -4.55 -21.55
CA ARG A 16 25.81 -6.00 -21.51
C ARG A 16 24.84 -6.74 -22.45
N ARG A 17 25.32 -7.77 -23.13
CA ARG A 17 24.47 -8.63 -23.97
C ARG A 17 23.30 -9.18 -23.14
N GLY A 18 22.05 -8.99 -23.59
CA GLY A 18 20.82 -9.50 -22.94
C GLY A 18 20.02 -8.46 -22.16
N GLU A 19 20.51 -7.26 -21.88
CA GLU A 19 19.78 -6.25 -21.10
C GLU A 19 18.70 -5.51 -21.91
N ASN A 20 18.71 -5.60 -23.25
CA ASN A 20 17.80 -4.89 -24.16
C ASN A 20 17.87 -3.35 -24.03
N ILE A 21 19.07 -2.83 -23.69
CA ILE A 21 19.36 -1.40 -23.60
C ILE A 21 20.42 -1.07 -24.64
N ARG A 22 20.24 -0.02 -25.42
CA ARG A 22 21.17 0.46 -26.43
C ARG A 22 21.31 1.98 -26.40
N LYS A 23 22.49 2.48 -26.74
CA LYS A 23 22.71 3.91 -26.97
C LYS A 23 22.31 4.29 -28.38
N ARG A 24 21.49 5.31 -28.53
CA ARG A 24 21.03 5.83 -29.82
C ARG A 24 22.08 6.78 -30.42
N LYS A 25 21.94 7.07 -31.69
CA LYS A 25 22.80 8.05 -32.40
C LYS A 25 22.66 9.49 -31.85
N ASP A 26 21.51 9.79 -31.23
CA ASP A 26 21.20 11.08 -30.57
C ASP A 26 21.78 11.19 -29.15
N GLY A 27 22.58 10.19 -28.72
CA GLY A 27 23.25 10.19 -27.41
C GLY A 27 22.41 9.65 -26.27
N ARG A 28 21.08 9.47 -26.44
CA ARG A 28 20.18 8.93 -25.42
C ARG A 28 20.26 7.41 -25.35
N TRP A 29 19.95 6.86 -24.18
CA TRP A 29 19.75 5.43 -23.97
C TRP A 29 18.32 5.03 -24.23
N GLU A 30 18.13 3.92 -24.92
CA GLU A 30 16.84 3.32 -25.22
C GLU A 30 16.82 1.90 -24.65
N GLY A 31 15.86 1.64 -23.76
CA GLY A 31 15.52 0.30 -23.27
C GLY A 31 14.24 -0.20 -23.89
N ARG A 32 14.17 -1.45 -24.37
CA ARG A 32 12.94 -2.05 -24.89
C ARG A 32 12.46 -3.21 -24.03
N TYR A 33 11.14 -3.36 -23.90
CA TYR A 33 10.51 -4.45 -23.18
C TYR A 33 9.23 -4.91 -23.90
N ILE A 34 8.79 -6.12 -23.62
CA ILE A 34 7.52 -6.64 -24.14
C ILE A 34 6.40 -6.01 -23.30
N LYS A 35 5.63 -5.10 -23.90
CA LYS A 35 4.52 -4.40 -23.22
C LYS A 35 3.28 -5.30 -23.11
N ALA A 36 2.94 -6.01 -24.19
CA ALA A 36 1.81 -6.92 -24.26
C ALA A 36 2.00 -7.93 -25.39
N ARG A 37 1.18 -8.99 -25.40
CA ARG A 37 1.01 -9.87 -26.57
C ARG A 37 -0.43 -9.73 -27.06
N THR A 38 -0.64 -9.62 -28.35
CA THR A 38 -1.99 -9.65 -28.95
C THR A 38 -2.58 -11.05 -28.82
N PRO A 39 -3.92 -11.21 -28.91
CA PRO A 39 -4.57 -12.53 -28.96
C PRO A 39 -3.99 -13.46 -30.04
N GLU A 40 -3.46 -12.91 -31.13
CA GLU A 40 -2.82 -13.59 -32.24
C GLU A 40 -1.34 -13.94 -31.99
N GLY A 41 -0.82 -13.66 -30.76
CA GLY A 41 0.55 -13.96 -30.36
C GLY A 41 1.61 -12.93 -30.78
N LYS A 42 1.25 -11.85 -31.49
CA LYS A 42 2.18 -10.79 -31.89
C LYS A 42 2.66 -9.99 -30.65
N ILE A 43 3.96 -9.67 -30.62
CA ILE A 43 4.58 -8.93 -29.53
C ILE A 43 4.40 -7.43 -29.74
N GLN A 44 3.83 -6.74 -28.75
CA GLN A 44 3.84 -5.28 -28.66
C GLN A 44 5.02 -4.84 -27.81
N TRP A 45 5.91 -4.03 -28.40
CA TRP A 45 7.08 -3.50 -27.71
C TRP A 45 6.78 -2.18 -27.01
N GLY A 46 7.27 -2.03 -25.78
CA GLY A 46 7.35 -0.76 -25.06
C GLY A 46 8.80 -0.27 -25.04
N TYR A 47 8.99 1.04 -24.96
CA TYR A 47 10.29 1.69 -24.97
C TYR A 47 10.42 2.64 -23.77
N VAL A 48 11.63 2.71 -23.22
CA VAL A 48 12.02 3.65 -22.17
C VAL A 48 13.22 4.41 -22.69
N TYR A 49 13.22 5.72 -22.52
CA TYR A 49 14.30 6.61 -22.96
C TYR A 49 14.87 7.40 -21.79
N GLY A 50 16.15 7.68 -21.79
CA GLY A 50 16.82 8.53 -20.80
C GLY A 50 18.22 8.91 -21.22
N THR A 51 18.80 9.87 -20.54
CA THR A 51 20.16 10.37 -20.77
C THR A 51 21.20 9.53 -20.03
N VAL A 52 20.80 8.90 -18.91
CA VAL A 52 21.68 8.11 -18.03
C VAL A 52 21.28 6.63 -18.13
N TYR A 53 22.29 5.77 -18.36
CA TYR A 53 22.11 4.31 -18.48
C TYR A 53 21.46 3.68 -17.23
N ALA A 54 21.95 4.04 -16.03
CA ALA A 54 21.44 3.49 -14.77
C ALA A 54 19.96 3.81 -14.54
N GLU A 55 19.52 5.00 -14.92
CA GLU A 55 18.12 5.42 -14.84
C GLU A 55 17.24 4.60 -15.78
N VAL A 56 17.65 4.49 -17.05
CA VAL A 56 16.93 3.68 -18.05
C VAL A 56 16.85 2.22 -17.61
N LYS A 57 17.93 1.66 -17.05
CA LYS A 57 17.96 0.30 -16.52
C LYS A 57 16.95 0.11 -15.37
N ARG A 58 16.93 1.03 -14.40
CA ARG A 58 15.99 0.99 -13.26
C ARG A 58 14.54 1.03 -13.74
N VAL A 59 14.20 1.99 -14.60
CA VAL A 59 12.85 2.13 -15.15
C VAL A 59 12.47 0.94 -16.03
N LEU A 60 13.43 0.39 -16.78
CA LEU A 60 13.21 -0.78 -17.62
C LEU A 60 12.90 -2.03 -16.78
N ILE A 61 13.59 -2.24 -15.67
CA ILE A 61 13.32 -3.34 -14.73
C ILE A 61 11.90 -3.20 -14.17
N GLN A 62 11.52 -2.01 -13.75
CA GLN A 62 10.17 -1.73 -13.28
C GLN A 62 9.12 -2.00 -14.37
N LYS A 63 9.34 -1.50 -15.60
CA LYS A 63 8.42 -1.72 -16.73
C LYS A 63 8.36 -3.18 -17.18
N LYS A 64 9.44 -3.93 -17.11
CA LYS A 64 9.45 -5.39 -17.36
C LYS A 64 8.64 -6.14 -16.32
N ALA A 65 8.74 -5.76 -15.03
CA ALA A 65 7.96 -6.37 -13.96
C ALA A 65 6.45 -6.08 -14.13
N GLU A 66 6.09 -4.83 -14.43
CA GLU A 66 4.71 -4.45 -14.76
C GLU A 66 4.18 -5.21 -15.98
N ALA A 67 4.97 -5.26 -17.05
CA ALA A 67 4.57 -5.95 -18.29
C ALA A 67 4.56 -7.48 -18.14
N GLY A 68 5.41 -8.04 -17.30
CA GLY A 68 5.40 -9.47 -16.94
C GLY A 68 4.05 -9.86 -16.33
N PHE A 69 3.50 -9.00 -15.48
CA PHE A 69 2.17 -9.18 -14.93
C PHE A 69 1.07 -9.24 -16.01
N TYR A 70 1.09 -8.34 -16.99
CA TYR A 70 0.12 -8.33 -18.09
C TYR A 70 0.30 -9.45 -19.13
N ASN A 71 1.48 -10.08 -19.17
CA ASN A 71 1.79 -11.19 -20.07
C ASN A 71 1.51 -12.58 -19.47
N LEU A 72 1.15 -12.67 -18.20
CA LEU A 72 0.65 -13.91 -17.60
C LEU A 72 -0.64 -14.31 -18.32
N LYS A 73 -0.75 -15.59 -18.67
CA LYS A 73 -2.02 -16.13 -19.15
C LYS A 73 -3.05 -15.89 -18.05
N ARG A 74 -4.25 -15.49 -18.42
CA ARG A 74 -5.35 -15.19 -17.49
C ARG A 74 -5.64 -16.34 -16.52
N THR A 75 -5.37 -17.56 -16.97
CA THR A 75 -5.52 -18.79 -16.19
C THR A 75 -4.46 -18.98 -15.11
N ASP A 76 -3.28 -18.36 -15.24
CA ASP A 76 -2.14 -18.58 -14.37
C ASP A 76 -1.99 -17.46 -13.31
N LEU A 77 -2.81 -16.40 -13.44
CA LEU A 77 -2.78 -15.27 -12.52
C LEU A 77 -3.61 -15.56 -11.28
N THR A 78 -2.97 -15.59 -10.12
CA THR A 78 -3.65 -15.77 -8.83
C THR A 78 -4.17 -14.44 -8.25
N PHE A 79 -5.15 -14.53 -7.34
CA PHE A 79 -5.64 -13.38 -6.59
C PHE A 79 -4.54 -12.69 -5.82
N GLU A 80 -3.62 -13.44 -5.19
CA GLU A 80 -2.48 -12.89 -4.47
C GLU A 80 -1.61 -12.00 -5.38
N ALA A 81 -1.21 -12.52 -6.56
CA ALA A 81 -0.40 -11.74 -7.49
C ALA A 81 -1.11 -10.46 -7.95
N LEU A 82 -2.42 -10.52 -8.19
CA LEU A 82 -3.25 -9.35 -8.52
C LEU A 82 -3.31 -8.35 -7.36
N ALA A 83 -3.59 -8.83 -6.15
CA ALA A 83 -3.74 -8.02 -4.96
C ALA A 83 -2.44 -7.31 -4.58
N GLU A 84 -1.29 -7.98 -4.72
CA GLU A 84 0.03 -7.39 -4.50
C GLU A 84 0.36 -6.28 -5.50
N VAL A 85 -0.03 -6.43 -6.76
CA VAL A 85 0.14 -5.37 -7.76
C VAL A 85 -0.76 -4.19 -7.46
N TRP A 86 -2.01 -4.45 -7.06
CA TRP A 86 -2.93 -3.40 -6.61
C TRP A 86 -2.36 -2.69 -5.39
N LEU A 87 -1.91 -3.41 -4.36
CA LEU A 87 -1.33 -2.83 -3.15
C LEU A 87 -0.13 -1.93 -3.47
N ARG A 88 0.80 -2.40 -4.31
CA ARG A 88 1.94 -1.59 -4.76
C ARG A 88 1.53 -0.32 -5.49
N SER A 89 0.44 -0.36 -6.28
CA SER A 89 -0.09 0.83 -6.95
C SER A 89 -0.59 1.90 -5.97
N GLN A 90 -1.00 1.50 -4.75
CA GLN A 90 -1.48 2.42 -3.72
C GLN A 90 -0.36 3.12 -2.95
N ARG A 91 0.89 2.63 -3.01
CA ARG A 91 1.99 3.10 -2.16
C ARG A 91 2.23 4.62 -2.22
N ASN A 92 2.11 5.19 -3.42
CA ASN A 92 2.32 6.64 -3.63
C ASN A 92 0.99 7.42 -3.69
N ALA A 93 -0.15 6.74 -3.63
CA ALA A 93 -1.48 7.35 -3.74
C ALA A 93 -2.12 7.62 -2.38
N VAL A 94 -1.67 6.94 -1.33
CA VAL A 94 -2.24 7.05 0.02
C VAL A 94 -1.16 7.34 1.06
N LYS A 95 -1.58 7.80 2.25
CA LYS A 95 -0.68 7.99 3.40
C LYS A 95 -0.07 6.65 3.84
N GLU A 96 1.14 6.67 4.39
CA GLU A 96 1.85 5.48 4.86
C GLU A 96 1.01 4.64 5.85
N SER A 97 0.31 5.29 6.79
CA SER A 97 -0.58 4.59 7.72
C SER A 97 -1.73 3.86 7.03
N THR A 98 -2.28 4.44 5.97
CA THR A 98 -3.34 3.81 5.16
C THR A 98 -2.79 2.64 4.36
N TYR A 99 -1.57 2.79 3.80
CA TYR A 99 -0.90 1.70 3.09
C TYR A 99 -0.61 0.52 4.02
N ALA A 100 -0.05 0.78 5.21
CA ALA A 100 0.20 -0.25 6.22
C ALA A 100 -1.09 -0.97 6.63
N HIS A 101 -2.19 -0.23 6.75
CA HIS A 101 -3.49 -0.79 7.06
C HIS A 101 -4.05 -1.66 5.93
N TYR A 102 -3.92 -1.23 4.66
CA TYR A 102 -4.27 -2.07 3.50
C TYR A 102 -3.44 -3.35 3.45
N SER A 103 -2.12 -3.24 3.66
CA SER A 103 -1.23 -4.41 3.72
C SER A 103 -1.67 -5.38 4.82
N TYR A 104 -1.93 -4.87 6.03
CA TYR A 104 -2.39 -5.70 7.15
C TYR A 104 -3.71 -6.42 6.84
N THR A 105 -4.72 -5.70 6.34
CA THR A 105 -6.04 -6.26 6.03
C THR A 105 -5.95 -7.32 4.93
N LEU A 106 -5.15 -7.06 3.89
CA LEU A 106 -4.93 -7.99 2.80
C LEU A 106 -4.31 -9.32 3.30
N HIS A 107 -3.16 -9.22 3.96
CA HIS A 107 -2.41 -10.41 4.38
C HIS A 107 -3.09 -11.19 5.52
N LYS A 108 -3.76 -10.49 6.42
CA LYS A 108 -4.39 -11.14 7.57
C LYS A 108 -5.73 -11.79 7.24
N TYR A 109 -6.52 -11.18 6.37
CA TYR A 109 -7.90 -11.62 6.17
C TYR A 109 -8.20 -12.16 4.78
N LEU A 110 -7.73 -11.51 3.71
CA LEU A 110 -8.10 -11.89 2.35
C LEU A 110 -7.20 -12.99 1.78
N LEU A 111 -5.88 -12.86 1.91
CA LEU A 111 -4.95 -13.84 1.33
C LEU A 111 -5.08 -15.25 1.91
N PRO A 112 -5.34 -15.50 3.21
CA PRO A 112 -5.51 -16.85 3.72
C PRO A 112 -6.60 -17.65 3.01
N VAL A 113 -7.63 -16.96 2.48
CA VAL A 113 -8.76 -17.60 1.78
C VAL A 113 -8.62 -17.55 0.27
N LEU A 114 -8.07 -16.46 -0.28
CA LEU A 114 -8.13 -16.17 -1.71
C LEU A 114 -6.78 -16.30 -2.44
N SER A 115 -5.64 -16.48 -1.76
CA SER A 115 -4.30 -16.37 -2.35
C SER A 115 -4.12 -17.17 -3.64
N ILE A 116 -4.48 -18.45 -3.62
CA ILE A 116 -4.28 -19.39 -4.71
C ILE A 116 -5.38 -19.36 -5.78
N VAL A 117 -6.45 -18.61 -5.56
CA VAL A 117 -7.60 -18.58 -6.48
C VAL A 117 -7.19 -17.93 -7.79
N PRO A 118 -7.41 -18.61 -8.94
CA PRO A 118 -7.14 -18.01 -10.25
C PRO A 118 -8.05 -16.79 -10.49
N VAL A 119 -7.50 -15.71 -11.00
CA VAL A 119 -8.29 -14.49 -11.32
C VAL A 119 -9.41 -14.78 -12.32
N ALA A 120 -9.20 -15.77 -13.21
CA ALA A 120 -10.23 -16.20 -14.16
C ALA A 120 -11.47 -16.83 -13.49
N SER A 121 -11.33 -17.33 -12.27
CA SER A 121 -12.40 -17.99 -11.49
C SER A 121 -13.08 -17.02 -10.50
N LEU A 122 -12.73 -15.74 -10.50
CA LEU A 122 -13.34 -14.75 -9.64
C LEU A 122 -14.73 -14.39 -10.17
N GLU A 123 -15.73 -15.08 -9.67
CA GLU A 123 -17.14 -14.80 -9.90
C GLU A 123 -17.77 -14.20 -8.65
N GLU A 124 -18.88 -13.48 -8.82
CA GLU A 124 -19.56 -12.76 -7.75
C GLU A 124 -19.98 -13.70 -6.61
N SER A 125 -20.68 -14.79 -6.96
CA SER A 125 -21.12 -15.81 -6.01
C SER A 125 -19.98 -16.45 -5.23
N PHE A 126 -18.86 -16.73 -5.88
CA PHE A 126 -17.68 -17.28 -5.25
C PHE A 126 -17.06 -16.29 -4.25
N LEU A 127 -16.92 -15.03 -4.64
CA LEU A 127 -16.36 -14.00 -3.77
C LEU A 127 -17.25 -13.67 -2.56
N GLU A 128 -18.56 -13.73 -2.74
CA GLU A 128 -19.52 -13.59 -1.64
C GLU A 128 -19.39 -14.74 -0.63
N GLN A 129 -19.30 -15.97 -1.10
CA GLN A 129 -19.06 -17.14 -0.24
C GLN A 129 -17.71 -17.04 0.48
N ALA A 130 -16.63 -16.64 -0.23
CA ALA A 130 -15.33 -16.42 0.38
C ALA A 130 -15.37 -15.33 1.46
N MET A 131 -16.12 -14.24 1.22
CA MET A 131 -16.33 -13.20 2.22
C MET A 131 -17.09 -13.70 3.44
N GLN A 132 -18.11 -14.55 3.27
CA GLN A 132 -18.81 -15.18 4.40
C GLN A 132 -17.86 -16.06 5.23
N GLN A 133 -16.97 -16.81 4.60
CA GLN A 133 -15.93 -17.58 5.30
C GLN A 133 -14.97 -16.70 6.08
N ILE A 134 -14.59 -15.54 5.54
CA ILE A 134 -13.73 -14.57 6.23
C ILE A 134 -14.44 -13.95 7.43
N ILE A 135 -15.75 -13.64 7.30
CA ILE A 135 -16.56 -13.02 8.36
C ILE A 135 -16.85 -14.01 9.49
N ALA A 136 -17.27 -15.21 9.14
CA ALA A 136 -17.65 -16.27 10.07
C ALA A 136 -16.87 -17.56 9.76
N PRO A 137 -15.60 -17.65 10.20
CA PRO A 137 -14.79 -18.83 9.97
C PRO A 137 -15.47 -20.07 10.60
N ILE A 138 -15.46 -21.17 9.88
CA ILE A 138 -16.01 -22.45 10.34
C ILE A 138 -15.14 -23.04 11.45
N ASP A 139 -13.86 -22.66 11.46
CA ASP A 139 -12.89 -23.13 12.43
C ASP A 139 -13.05 -22.39 13.77
N ALA A 140 -13.25 -23.14 14.84
CA ALA A 140 -13.40 -22.61 16.21
C ALA A 140 -12.15 -21.85 16.73
N ALA A 141 -11.00 -22.01 16.09
CA ALA A 141 -9.77 -21.30 16.43
C ALA A 141 -9.82 -19.79 16.06
N HIS A 142 -10.69 -19.40 15.15
CA HIS A 142 -10.79 -18.03 14.67
C HIS A 142 -12.09 -17.36 15.13
N LYS A 143 -11.97 -16.20 15.79
CA LYS A 143 -13.13 -15.42 16.19
C LYS A 143 -13.81 -14.77 14.95
N PRO A 144 -15.14 -14.75 14.89
CA PRO A 144 -15.86 -14.01 13.86
C PRO A 144 -15.42 -12.53 13.81
N LEU A 145 -15.38 -11.99 12.60
CA LEU A 145 -15.03 -10.58 12.39
C LEU A 145 -16.14 -9.66 12.86
N GLY A 146 -15.79 -8.62 13.59
CA GLY A 146 -16.72 -7.54 13.90
C GLY A 146 -17.10 -6.74 12.64
N ASN A 147 -18.23 -6.02 12.72
CA ASN A 147 -18.80 -5.25 11.61
C ASN A 147 -17.76 -4.33 10.91
N SER A 148 -16.96 -3.58 11.68
CA SER A 148 -15.95 -2.67 11.11
C SER A 148 -14.93 -3.40 10.26
N SER A 149 -14.34 -4.49 10.77
CA SER A 149 -13.32 -5.25 10.05
C SER A 149 -13.92 -5.97 8.83
N ALA A 150 -15.12 -6.50 8.96
CA ALA A 150 -15.83 -7.14 7.85
C ALA A 150 -16.13 -6.14 6.71
N ARG A 151 -16.60 -4.93 7.06
CA ARG A 151 -16.84 -3.84 6.11
C ARG A 151 -15.56 -3.42 5.38
N GLU A 152 -14.46 -3.41 6.10
CA GLU A 152 -13.16 -3.05 5.55
C GLU A 152 -12.63 -4.11 4.58
N CYS A 153 -12.70 -5.39 4.94
CA CYS A 153 -12.36 -6.50 4.04
C CYS A 153 -13.20 -6.44 2.75
N LEU A 154 -14.51 -6.23 2.86
CA LEU A 154 -15.40 -6.10 1.71
C LEU A 154 -15.05 -4.87 0.84
N SER A 155 -14.76 -3.73 1.47
CA SER A 155 -14.34 -2.51 0.77
C SER A 155 -13.03 -2.73 0.00
N MET A 156 -12.07 -3.41 0.62
CA MET A 156 -10.80 -3.74 -0.04
C MET A 156 -11.00 -4.72 -1.20
N LEU A 157 -11.77 -5.78 -1.00
CA LEU A 157 -12.08 -6.76 -2.05
C LEU A 157 -12.73 -6.06 -3.25
N ARG A 158 -13.72 -5.20 -3.03
CA ARG A 158 -14.36 -4.39 -4.09
C ARG A 158 -13.34 -3.52 -4.85
N ARG A 159 -12.37 -2.91 -4.16
CA ARG A 159 -11.31 -2.11 -4.80
C ARG A 159 -10.40 -2.97 -5.67
N ILE A 160 -10.02 -4.16 -5.21
CA ILE A 160 -9.19 -5.09 -5.97
C ILE A 160 -9.96 -5.59 -7.20
N CYS A 161 -11.24 -5.95 -7.05
CA CYS A 161 -12.10 -6.35 -8.17
C CYS A 161 -12.29 -5.22 -9.19
N LYS A 162 -12.51 -3.99 -8.73
CA LYS A 162 -12.57 -2.81 -9.61
C LYS A 162 -11.27 -2.60 -10.38
N TYR A 163 -10.14 -2.80 -9.73
CA TYR A 163 -8.83 -2.73 -10.37
C TYR A 163 -8.66 -3.85 -11.42
N ALA A 164 -9.05 -5.08 -11.09
CA ALA A 164 -9.04 -6.21 -12.03
C ALA A 164 -9.93 -5.97 -13.25
N ALA A 165 -11.11 -5.39 -13.04
CA ALA A 165 -12.03 -5.02 -14.12
C ALA A 165 -11.44 -3.91 -15.00
N HIS A 166 -10.80 -2.90 -14.41
CA HIS A 166 -10.07 -1.86 -15.14
C HIS A 166 -8.97 -2.45 -16.04
N LEU A 167 -8.27 -3.47 -15.55
CA LEU A 167 -7.29 -4.24 -16.31
C LEU A 167 -7.92 -5.23 -17.33
N ARG A 168 -9.24 -5.29 -17.42
CA ARG A 168 -10.00 -6.21 -18.26
C ARG A 168 -9.69 -7.70 -17.98
N LEU A 169 -9.29 -8.01 -16.75
CA LEU A 169 -9.04 -9.38 -16.30
C LEU A 169 -10.33 -10.11 -15.91
N ILE A 170 -11.28 -9.39 -15.35
CA ILE A 170 -12.60 -9.87 -14.98
C ILE A 170 -13.68 -8.92 -15.51
N ARG A 171 -14.94 -9.35 -15.48
CA ARG A 171 -16.09 -8.45 -15.71
C ARG A 171 -16.31 -7.56 -14.48
N PRO A 172 -16.80 -6.33 -14.66
CA PRO A 172 -17.29 -5.53 -13.53
C PRO A 172 -18.35 -6.32 -12.77
N MET A 173 -18.27 -6.32 -11.43
CA MET A 173 -19.21 -7.02 -10.55
C MET A 173 -19.51 -6.16 -9.32
N GLU A 174 -20.69 -6.37 -8.76
CA GLU A 174 -21.13 -5.76 -7.50
C GLU A 174 -21.25 -6.86 -6.45
N LEU A 175 -20.49 -6.76 -5.38
CA LEU A 175 -20.51 -7.75 -4.31
C LEU A 175 -21.51 -7.33 -3.24
N GLU A 176 -22.57 -8.12 -3.04
CA GLU A 176 -23.57 -7.94 -1.99
C GLU A 176 -23.34 -8.99 -0.89
N VAL A 177 -22.74 -8.57 0.21
CA VAL A 177 -22.43 -9.46 1.34
C VAL A 177 -23.13 -8.96 2.59
N ALA A 178 -23.87 -9.86 3.24
CA ALA A 178 -24.46 -9.58 4.54
C ALA A 178 -23.36 -9.38 5.59
N LEU A 179 -23.34 -8.19 6.18
CA LEU A 179 -22.36 -7.85 7.22
C LEU A 179 -22.92 -8.16 8.61
N PRO A 180 -22.06 -8.51 9.58
CA PRO A 180 -22.46 -8.66 10.97
C PRO A 180 -23.15 -7.37 11.48
N LYS A 181 -24.12 -7.51 12.37
CA LYS A 181 -24.81 -6.36 12.96
C LYS A 181 -23.80 -5.46 13.70
N ALA A 182 -23.87 -4.17 13.48
CA ALA A 182 -23.08 -3.22 14.23
C ALA A 182 -23.54 -3.23 15.70
N ILE A 183 -22.58 -3.39 16.61
CA ILE A 183 -22.84 -3.22 18.04
C ILE A 183 -22.38 -1.82 18.38
N ASP A 184 -23.34 -0.97 18.71
CA ASP A 184 -23.05 0.38 19.19
C ASP A 184 -22.39 0.27 20.57
N LYS A 185 -21.07 0.45 20.60
CA LYS A 185 -20.35 0.56 21.86
C LYS A 185 -20.58 1.96 22.41
N ILE A 186 -21.36 2.05 23.46
CA ILE A 186 -21.50 3.29 24.22
C ILE A 186 -20.12 3.60 24.82
N SER A 187 -19.51 4.68 24.37
CA SER A 187 -18.29 5.18 24.98
C SER A 187 -18.62 5.84 26.32
N VAL A 188 -18.18 5.22 27.40
CA VAL A 188 -18.34 5.81 28.74
C VAL A 188 -17.13 6.70 29.01
N PRO A 189 -17.31 8.00 29.27
CA PRO A 189 -16.21 8.87 29.63
C PRO A 189 -15.66 8.50 31.02
N LEU A 190 -14.39 8.84 31.24
CA LEU A 190 -13.76 8.63 32.56
C LEU A 190 -14.52 9.43 33.63
N SER A 191 -14.84 8.77 34.73
CA SER A 191 -15.38 9.43 35.91
C SER A 191 -14.31 10.35 36.54
N PRO A 192 -14.70 11.37 37.35
CA PRO A 192 -13.75 12.25 38.02
C PRO A 192 -12.73 11.49 38.88
N ALA A 193 -13.14 10.42 39.54
CA ALA A 193 -12.26 9.57 40.35
C ALA A 193 -11.23 8.80 39.53
N GLU A 194 -11.60 8.36 38.32
CA GLU A 194 -10.69 7.70 37.36
C GLU A 194 -9.73 8.70 36.75
N GLN A 195 -10.18 9.92 36.44
CA GLN A 195 -9.31 11.00 36.00
C GLN A 195 -8.26 11.31 37.04
N GLN A 196 -8.65 11.46 38.31
CA GLN A 196 -7.71 11.75 39.39
C GLN A 196 -6.67 10.65 39.60
N ARG A 197 -7.08 9.37 39.50
CA ARG A 197 -6.14 8.23 39.53
C ARG A 197 -5.16 8.27 38.37
N LEU A 198 -5.63 8.65 37.18
CA LEU A 198 -4.78 8.82 36.02
C LEU A 198 -3.73 9.89 36.19
N TYR A 199 -4.11 11.06 36.79
CA TYR A 199 -3.18 12.14 37.12
C TYR A 199 -2.10 11.67 38.09
N GLN A 200 -2.49 11.05 39.20
CA GLN A 200 -1.54 10.51 40.15
C GLN A 200 -0.56 9.52 39.54
N TYR A 201 -1.06 8.58 38.77
CA TYR A 201 -0.23 7.60 38.05
C TYR A 201 0.79 8.25 37.10
N VAL A 202 0.43 9.34 36.45
CA VAL A 202 1.35 10.03 35.54
C VAL A 202 2.36 10.88 36.34
N GLN A 203 1.93 11.52 37.42
CA GLN A 203 2.81 12.34 38.28
C GLN A 203 3.88 11.50 39.00
N GLU A 204 3.54 10.31 39.47
CA GLU A 204 4.50 9.43 40.15
C GLU A 204 5.67 9.01 39.24
N ASN A 205 5.45 8.86 37.95
CA ASN A 205 6.50 8.45 37.02
C ASN A 205 6.23 9.01 35.60
N PRO A 206 6.53 10.30 35.37
CA PRO A 206 6.24 10.96 34.11
C PRO A 206 7.13 10.45 32.98
N THR A 207 6.50 10.04 31.89
CA THR A 207 7.15 9.70 30.63
C THR A 207 6.48 10.48 29.49
N PRO A 208 7.16 10.72 28.35
CA PRO A 208 6.55 11.43 27.21
C PRO A 208 5.22 10.81 26.77
N ARG A 209 5.10 9.47 26.81
CA ARG A 209 3.87 8.75 26.45
C ARG A 209 2.74 9.03 27.45
N LYS A 210 3.04 9.02 28.76
CA LYS A 210 2.06 9.31 29.82
C LYS A 210 1.61 10.77 29.78
N ILE A 211 2.53 11.71 29.54
CA ILE A 211 2.21 13.12 29.33
C ILE A 211 1.30 13.30 28.11
N GLY A 212 1.60 12.63 27.00
CA GLY A 212 0.73 12.60 25.83
C GLY A 212 -0.69 12.11 26.13
N LEU A 213 -0.83 11.13 27.03
CA LEU A 213 -2.14 10.65 27.48
C LEU A 213 -2.92 11.74 28.21
N LEU A 214 -2.29 12.50 29.12
CA LEU A 214 -2.93 13.62 29.80
C LEU A 214 -3.34 14.72 28.83
N LEU A 215 -2.49 15.06 27.86
CA LEU A 215 -2.83 16.03 26.81
C LEU A 215 -4.07 15.60 26.02
N GLY A 216 -4.20 14.29 25.74
CA GLY A 216 -5.40 13.74 25.12
C GLY A 216 -6.65 13.88 25.98
N VAL A 217 -6.54 13.65 27.28
CA VAL A 217 -7.67 13.75 28.21
C VAL A 217 -8.07 15.21 28.47
N GLU A 218 -7.09 16.09 28.69
CA GLU A 218 -7.34 17.48 29.03
C GLU A 218 -7.76 18.35 27.84
N LEU A 219 -7.07 18.19 26.75
CA LEU A 219 -7.25 19.05 25.57
C LEU A 219 -8.09 18.39 24.46
N GLY A 220 -8.49 17.13 24.63
CA GLY A 220 -9.22 16.40 23.60
C GLY A 220 -8.42 16.14 22.32
N LEU A 221 -7.09 16.21 22.40
CA LEU A 221 -6.23 16.03 21.23
C LEU A 221 -6.26 14.58 20.73
N ARG A 222 -6.31 14.43 19.41
CA ARG A 222 -6.18 13.11 18.78
C ARG A 222 -4.73 12.62 18.89
N ILE A 223 -4.54 11.30 18.95
CA ILE A 223 -3.21 10.70 19.09
C ILE A 223 -2.22 11.17 18.00
N GLY A 224 -2.69 11.38 16.77
CA GLY A 224 -1.86 11.93 15.69
C GLY A 224 -1.43 13.38 15.90
N GLU A 225 -2.27 14.18 16.54
CA GLU A 225 -1.96 15.57 16.93
C GLU A 225 -0.95 15.59 18.07
N ILE A 226 -1.14 14.72 19.08
CA ILE A 226 -0.19 14.55 20.19
C ILE A 226 1.18 14.11 19.69
N CYS A 227 1.24 13.13 18.78
CA CYS A 227 2.49 12.67 18.18
C CYS A 227 3.16 13.74 17.30
N GLY A 228 2.40 14.68 16.76
CA GLY A 228 2.90 15.81 15.97
C GLY A 228 3.38 17.00 16.82
N LEU A 229 3.13 17.00 18.15
CA LEU A 229 3.60 18.05 19.04
C LEU A 229 5.12 17.98 19.16
N SER A 230 5.78 19.08 18.82
CA SER A 230 7.20 19.30 19.09
C SER A 230 7.38 20.16 20.32
N LEU A 231 8.43 19.92 21.10
CA LEU A 231 8.79 20.77 22.24
C LEU A 231 8.98 22.24 21.84
N ILE A 232 9.35 22.51 20.60
CA ILE A 232 9.47 23.87 20.05
C ILE A 232 8.11 24.57 20.04
N HIS A 233 7.01 23.85 19.72
CA HIS A 233 5.66 24.42 19.73
C HIS A 233 5.09 24.62 21.14
N ILE A 234 5.64 23.95 22.15
CA ILE A 234 5.23 24.10 23.56
C ILE A 234 5.94 25.29 24.21
N SER A 235 7.17 25.58 23.78
CA SER A 235 8.02 26.64 24.35
C SER A 235 7.89 28.02 23.69
N GLU A 236 7.30 28.10 22.48
CA GLU A 236 7.00 29.40 21.86
C GLU A 236 5.51 29.76 22.09
N PRO A 237 5.19 30.61 23.10
CA PRO A 237 3.88 31.25 23.11
C PRO A 237 3.81 32.18 21.89
N THR A 238 2.90 31.87 20.97
CA THR A 238 2.38 32.70 19.88
C THR A 238 2.96 34.13 19.79
N ARG A 239 4.19 34.26 19.33
CA ARG A 239 4.71 35.52 18.80
C ARG A 239 4.27 35.60 17.36
N HIS A 240 3.25 36.30 17.08
CA HIS A 240 2.88 37.01 15.87
C HIS A 240 1.37 36.97 15.65
N LEU A 241 0.67 37.77 16.46
CA LEU A 241 -0.43 38.55 15.93
C LEU A 241 -0.01 40.02 16.06
N ARG A 242 0.87 40.49 15.19
CA ARG A 242 0.89 41.89 14.80
C ARG A 242 0.03 42.03 13.58
N ILE A 243 -1.21 42.41 13.81
CA ILE A 243 -2.07 43.02 12.81
C ILE A 243 -1.56 44.48 12.68
N SER A 244 -1.04 44.81 11.52
CA SER A 244 -0.87 46.19 11.06
C SER A 244 -2.04 46.47 10.13
#